data_6c48e8570395db277062bf466cbae7f3
#
_entry.id   6c48e8570395db277062bf466cbae7f3
#
_cell.length_a   1.000
_cell.length_b   1.000
_cell.length_c   1.000
_cell.angle_alpha   90.00
_cell.angle_beta   90.00
_cell.angle_gamma   90.00
#
_symmetry.space_group_name_H-M   'P 1'
#
loop_
_entity.id
_entity.type
_entity.pdbx_description
1 polymer ?
#
loop_
_entity_poly.entity_id
_entity_poly.type
_entity_poly.pdbx_seq_one_letter_code
_entity_poly.pdbx_strand_id
1 'polypeptide(L)'
;MRSGLLDLFSSQSNGASRVEGIAVAIVTNNQDPENHGRVRMKFPWLGNDHESDWARIAVPMAGNNRGMYFLPEVNDEVLVAFQHGSIDAPIVVGSLWNGHDTAPANNSNGKNDVRMIRSRSGHEVRLNDADGAETIEIIDKTGGNKIVIASSDNSISITCTGKLTIDAREVAIKSQSSIEINAGTTLDLKAGAQANLKGSLVNIN
;
A
#
# COMPACT_ATOMS: atom_id res chain seq x y z
N MET A 1 36.92 21.57 -32.82
CA MET A 1 35.70 20.90 -33.24
C MET A 1 35.09 20.21 -32.04
N ARG A 2 34.25 20.93 -31.26
CA ARG A 2 33.38 20.40 -30.21
C ARG A 2 32.09 21.18 -30.25
N SER A 3 31.31 20.98 -31.29
CA SER A 3 29.93 21.48 -31.39
C SER A 3 29.14 20.35 -32.01
N GLY A 4 28.35 19.65 -31.26
CA GLY A 4 27.60 18.55 -31.83
C GLY A 4 26.48 18.00 -30.96
N LEU A 5 26.62 18.10 -29.65
CA LEU A 5 25.58 17.56 -28.73
C LEU A 5 24.65 18.66 -28.20
N LEU A 6 25.15 19.86 -28.01
CA LEU A 6 24.36 21.02 -27.51
C LEU A 6 23.45 21.60 -28.61
N ASP A 7 23.86 21.53 -29.90
CA ASP A 7 23.04 21.98 -31.03
C ASP A 7 21.85 21.06 -31.34
N LEU A 8 21.90 19.79 -30.94
CA LEU A 8 20.81 18.83 -31.08
C LEU A 8 19.65 19.12 -30.09
N PHE A 9 19.94 19.86 -29.02
CA PHE A 9 18.93 20.24 -28.05
C PHE A 9 18.40 21.68 -28.24
N SER A 10 19.01 22.46 -29.13
CA SER A 10 18.68 23.86 -29.36
C SER A 10 17.80 24.16 -30.58
N SER A 11 17.48 23.19 -31.40
CA SER A 11 16.66 23.41 -32.60
C SER A 11 15.39 22.57 -32.57
N GLN A 12 14.30 23.15 -32.07
CA GLN A 12 12.96 23.17 -32.64
C GLN A 12 11.99 23.82 -31.68
N SER A 13 11.95 25.13 -31.61
CA SER A 13 10.80 25.87 -31.13
C SER A 13 9.81 26.02 -32.28
N ASN A 14 9.13 24.95 -32.67
CA ASN A 14 7.82 25.08 -33.29
C ASN A 14 6.82 25.31 -32.16
N GLY A 15 6.14 26.44 -32.18
CA GLY A 15 5.09 27.04 -31.36
C GLY A 15 4.21 26.22 -30.41
N ALA A 16 4.56 25.03 -30.02
CA ALA A 16 3.93 24.31 -28.92
C ALA A 16 4.48 24.83 -27.59
N SER A 17 3.64 25.36 -26.75
CA SER A 17 3.95 25.83 -25.42
C SER A 17 4.62 24.70 -24.64
N ARG A 18 5.93 24.82 -24.42
CA ARG A 18 6.72 23.84 -23.70
C ARG A 18 6.51 24.04 -22.21
N VAL A 19 6.06 23.00 -21.50
CA VAL A 19 5.94 23.04 -20.04
C VAL A 19 7.28 22.62 -19.45
N GLU A 20 7.97 23.54 -18.83
CA GLU A 20 9.22 23.27 -18.11
C GLU A 20 8.93 22.87 -16.65
N GLY A 21 9.58 21.79 -16.17
CA GLY A 21 9.47 21.34 -14.79
C GLY A 21 8.31 20.36 -14.55
N ILE A 22 7.70 20.51 -13.38
CA ILE A 22 6.61 19.66 -12.88
C ILE A 22 5.39 20.53 -12.59
N ALA A 23 4.22 19.93 -12.61
CA ALA A 23 2.96 20.62 -12.32
C ALA A 23 2.09 19.79 -11.36
N VAL A 24 1.20 20.48 -10.67
CA VAL A 24 0.14 19.86 -9.87
C VAL A 24 -1.08 19.70 -10.75
N ALA A 25 -1.73 18.54 -10.64
CA ALA A 25 -2.98 18.23 -11.34
C ALA A 25 -3.96 17.51 -10.41
N ILE A 26 -5.24 17.53 -10.78
CA ILE A 26 -6.32 16.84 -10.07
C ILE A 26 -6.84 15.72 -10.97
N VAL A 27 -6.89 14.50 -10.44
CA VAL A 27 -7.41 13.33 -11.16
C VAL A 27 -8.90 13.51 -11.45
N THR A 28 -9.30 13.31 -12.69
CA THR A 28 -10.70 13.42 -13.14
C THR A 28 -11.29 12.07 -13.50
N ASN A 29 -10.46 11.13 -13.96
CA ASN A 29 -10.89 9.79 -14.34
C ASN A 29 -9.75 8.77 -14.15
N ASN A 30 -10.05 7.66 -13.51
CA ASN A 30 -9.14 6.54 -13.28
C ASN A 30 -9.65 5.21 -13.89
N GLN A 31 -10.70 5.27 -14.72
CA GLN A 31 -11.25 4.12 -15.42
C GLN A 31 -10.68 4.03 -16.84
N ASP A 32 -9.42 3.61 -16.95
CA ASP A 32 -8.74 3.46 -18.24
C ASP A 32 -9.40 2.37 -19.11
N PRO A 33 -9.96 2.68 -20.28
CA PRO A 33 -10.67 1.72 -21.13
C PRO A 33 -9.77 0.62 -21.69
N GLU A 34 -8.47 0.84 -21.73
CA GLU A 34 -7.48 -0.15 -22.20
C GLU A 34 -6.85 -0.94 -21.06
N ASN A 35 -7.24 -0.66 -19.80
CA ASN A 35 -6.71 -1.33 -18.59
C ASN A 35 -5.17 -1.24 -18.44
N HIS A 36 -4.56 -0.14 -18.88
CA HIS A 36 -3.14 0.11 -18.74
C HIS A 36 -2.76 0.79 -17.41
N GLY A 37 -3.76 1.06 -16.53
CA GLY A 37 -3.55 1.71 -15.23
C GLY A 37 -3.18 3.19 -15.36
N ARG A 38 -3.75 3.88 -16.36
CA ARG A 38 -3.60 5.32 -16.62
C ARG A 38 -4.72 6.12 -15.96
N VAL A 39 -4.50 7.40 -15.81
CA VAL A 39 -5.50 8.35 -15.31
C VAL A 39 -5.64 9.53 -16.26
N ARG A 40 -6.78 10.20 -16.20
CA ARG A 40 -6.96 11.55 -16.75
C ARG A 40 -6.98 12.56 -15.62
N MET A 41 -6.57 13.77 -15.92
CA MET A 41 -6.46 14.83 -14.93
C MET A 41 -6.71 16.20 -15.56
N LYS A 42 -7.04 17.16 -14.72
CA LYS A 42 -7.10 18.58 -15.07
C LYS A 42 -5.97 19.33 -14.39
N PHE A 43 -5.53 20.39 -15.05
CA PHE A 43 -4.48 21.27 -14.57
C PHE A 43 -5.12 22.60 -14.11
N PRO A 44 -5.18 22.91 -12.78
CA PRO A 44 -5.83 24.13 -12.28
C PRO A 44 -5.26 25.43 -12.88
N TRP A 45 -3.99 25.44 -13.25
CA TRP A 45 -3.31 26.58 -13.86
C TRP A 45 -3.63 26.80 -15.34
N LEU A 46 -4.22 25.81 -16.05
CA LEU A 46 -4.68 25.93 -17.44
C LEU A 46 -6.16 26.30 -17.58
N GLY A 47 -6.89 26.42 -16.48
CA GLY A 47 -8.34 26.57 -16.47
C GLY A 47 -9.09 25.24 -16.39
N ASN A 48 -10.39 25.32 -16.08
CA ASN A 48 -11.19 24.14 -15.71
C ASN A 48 -11.62 23.27 -16.89
N ASP A 49 -11.46 23.71 -18.13
CA ASP A 49 -12.05 23.09 -19.33
C ASP A 49 -11.08 22.14 -20.06
N HIS A 50 -9.85 22.00 -19.57
CA HIS A 50 -8.83 21.18 -20.22
C HIS A 50 -8.52 19.93 -19.38
N GLU A 51 -8.99 18.77 -19.86
CA GLU A 51 -8.62 17.46 -19.36
C GLU A 51 -7.46 16.89 -20.18
N SER A 52 -6.50 16.23 -19.53
CA SER A 52 -5.41 15.57 -20.22
C SER A 52 -5.86 14.33 -20.99
N ASP A 53 -5.05 13.87 -21.93
CA ASP A 53 -5.11 12.49 -22.38
C ASP A 53 -4.76 11.50 -21.24
N TRP A 54 -4.89 10.19 -21.51
CA TRP A 54 -4.57 9.14 -20.57
C TRP A 54 -3.08 9.15 -20.21
N ALA A 55 -2.78 9.55 -18.99
CA ALA A 55 -1.42 9.66 -18.46
C ALA A 55 -0.98 8.38 -17.74
N ARG A 56 0.24 7.94 -18.02
CA ARG A 56 0.88 6.85 -17.28
C ARG A 56 1.26 7.30 -15.88
N ILE A 57 1.38 6.34 -14.97
CA ILE A 57 1.81 6.58 -13.59
C ILE A 57 3.18 5.93 -13.40
N ALA A 58 4.15 6.69 -12.90
CA ALA A 58 5.43 6.16 -12.46
C ALA A 58 5.24 5.50 -11.09
N VAL A 59 5.53 4.21 -11.02
CA VAL A 59 5.43 3.40 -9.81
C VAL A 59 6.78 2.79 -9.48
N PRO A 60 7.07 2.42 -8.21
CA PRO A 60 8.37 1.85 -7.83
C PRO A 60 8.72 0.57 -8.58
N MET A 61 7.74 -0.21 -9.00
CA MET A 61 7.92 -1.41 -9.81
C MET A 61 6.76 -1.61 -10.78
N ALA A 62 7.08 -1.83 -12.07
CA ALA A 62 6.12 -2.19 -13.11
C ALA A 62 6.73 -3.26 -14.04
N GLY A 63 5.91 -4.21 -14.51
CA GLY A 63 6.32 -5.25 -15.44
C GLY A 63 5.13 -6.11 -15.87
N ASN A 64 5.36 -7.08 -16.74
CA ASN A 64 4.30 -7.95 -17.22
C ASN A 64 3.65 -8.71 -16.05
N ASN A 65 2.39 -8.41 -15.77
CA ASN A 65 1.57 -8.97 -14.69
C ASN A 65 2.22 -8.89 -13.29
N ARG A 66 3.03 -7.84 -13.03
CA ARG A 66 3.68 -7.60 -11.73
C ARG A 66 3.94 -6.11 -11.50
N GLY A 67 3.91 -5.67 -10.26
CA GLY A 67 4.20 -4.29 -9.89
C GLY A 67 3.54 -3.86 -8.59
N MET A 68 3.71 -2.58 -8.25
CA MET A 68 2.97 -1.92 -7.17
C MET A 68 1.80 -1.15 -7.79
N TYR A 69 0.58 -1.58 -7.49
CA TYR A 69 -0.63 -1.00 -8.05
C TYR A 69 -1.36 -0.15 -7.01
N PHE A 70 -1.07 1.15 -7.03
CA PHE A 70 -1.73 2.19 -6.24
C PHE A 70 -2.24 3.26 -7.20
N LEU A 71 -3.46 3.07 -7.68
CA LEU A 71 -4.09 3.97 -8.62
C LEU A 71 -4.67 5.17 -7.84
N PRO A 72 -4.36 6.42 -8.21
CA PRO A 72 -4.99 7.59 -7.61
C PRO A 72 -6.52 7.57 -7.80
N GLU A 73 -7.22 8.07 -6.81
CA GLU A 73 -8.68 8.21 -6.87
C GLU A 73 -9.06 9.50 -7.61
N VAL A 74 -10.30 9.56 -8.08
CA VAL A 74 -10.83 10.79 -8.65
C VAL A 74 -10.89 11.88 -7.56
N ASN A 75 -10.40 13.06 -7.87
CA ASN A 75 -10.13 14.23 -7.05
C ASN A 75 -8.81 14.19 -6.27
N ASP A 76 -8.04 13.11 -6.28
CA ASP A 76 -6.69 13.14 -5.71
C ASP A 76 -5.80 14.17 -6.43
N GLU A 77 -4.95 14.83 -5.65
CA GLU A 77 -3.92 15.73 -6.13
C GLU A 77 -2.67 14.95 -6.49
N VAL A 78 -2.16 15.16 -7.70
CA VAL A 78 -0.99 14.44 -8.22
C VAL A 78 0.07 15.39 -8.77
N LEU A 79 1.32 14.96 -8.69
CA LEU A 79 2.46 15.63 -9.27
C LEU A 79 2.74 15.05 -10.65
N VAL A 80 2.91 15.91 -11.65
CA VAL A 80 3.01 15.53 -13.06
C VAL A 80 4.29 16.08 -13.68
N ALA A 81 5.02 15.22 -14.36
CA ALA A 81 6.11 15.60 -15.28
C ALA A 81 5.63 15.47 -16.72
N PHE A 82 6.23 16.25 -17.65
CA PHE A 82 5.89 16.26 -19.06
C PHE A 82 7.05 15.69 -19.88
N GLN A 83 6.79 14.61 -20.63
CA GLN A 83 7.82 13.97 -21.45
C GLN A 83 8.31 14.96 -22.52
N HIS A 84 9.60 15.28 -22.48
CA HIS A 84 10.22 16.30 -23.36
C HIS A 84 9.55 17.68 -23.32
N GLY A 85 8.85 17.99 -22.22
CA GLY A 85 8.10 19.25 -22.06
C GLY A 85 6.78 19.31 -22.83
N SER A 86 6.29 18.20 -23.41
CA SER A 86 5.02 18.17 -24.12
C SER A 86 3.85 18.05 -23.15
N ILE A 87 2.93 19.00 -23.20
CA ILE A 87 1.70 18.99 -22.40
C ILE A 87 0.80 17.78 -22.72
N ASP A 88 0.91 17.25 -23.93
CA ASP A 88 0.14 16.11 -24.43
C ASP A 88 0.73 14.77 -23.96
N ALA A 89 1.89 14.79 -23.31
CA ALA A 89 2.56 13.59 -22.81
C ALA A 89 2.85 13.67 -21.29
N PRO A 90 1.81 13.81 -20.45
CA PRO A 90 1.96 13.85 -19.01
C PRO A 90 2.28 12.47 -18.43
N ILE A 91 3.07 12.47 -17.36
CA ILE A 91 3.38 11.29 -16.53
C ILE A 91 3.16 11.67 -15.07
N VAL A 92 2.28 10.99 -14.39
CA VAL A 92 2.12 11.13 -12.93
C VAL A 92 3.34 10.53 -12.24
N VAL A 93 4.01 11.32 -11.41
CA VAL A 93 5.23 10.91 -10.70
C VAL A 93 5.01 10.71 -9.20
N GLY A 94 3.85 11.09 -8.67
CA GLY A 94 3.47 10.90 -7.27
C GLY A 94 2.11 11.50 -6.95
N SER A 95 1.61 11.24 -5.75
CA SER A 95 0.42 11.87 -5.18
C SER A 95 0.83 12.83 -4.05
N LEU A 96 0.03 13.86 -3.81
CA LEU A 96 0.29 14.89 -2.83
C LEU A 96 -0.81 14.93 -1.78
N TRP A 97 -0.44 14.98 -0.50
CA TRP A 97 -1.35 15.41 0.53
C TRP A 97 -1.52 16.94 0.49
N ASN A 98 -2.68 17.42 0.87
CA ASN A 98 -3.04 18.83 0.81
C ASN A 98 -3.92 19.23 2.02
N GLY A 99 -4.58 20.38 1.94
CA GLY A 99 -5.44 20.88 3.02
C GLY A 99 -6.75 20.09 3.20
N HIS A 100 -7.16 19.28 2.21
CA HIS A 100 -8.33 18.41 2.27
C HIS A 100 -7.92 16.95 2.52
N ASP A 101 -6.93 16.46 1.79
CA ASP A 101 -6.43 15.10 1.84
C ASP A 101 -5.24 15.03 2.79
N THR A 102 -5.51 14.64 4.03
CA THR A 102 -4.49 14.61 5.09
C THR A 102 -3.73 13.29 5.11
N ALA A 103 -2.47 13.34 5.54
CA ALA A 103 -1.66 12.14 5.73
C ALA A 103 -2.29 11.19 6.76
N PRO A 104 -2.20 9.86 6.57
CA PRO A 104 -2.81 8.87 7.46
C PRO A 104 -2.13 8.79 8.84
N ALA A 105 -0.97 9.39 9.00
CA ALA A 105 -0.24 9.53 10.26
C ALA A 105 0.41 10.92 10.33
N ASN A 106 0.78 11.34 11.53
CA ASN A 106 1.55 12.56 11.74
C ASN A 106 2.87 12.27 12.47
N ASN A 107 3.81 13.20 12.39
CA ASN A 107 5.09 13.13 13.06
C ASN A 107 5.22 14.28 14.10
N SER A 108 4.19 14.48 14.92
CA SER A 108 4.12 15.61 15.87
C SER A 108 5.20 15.57 16.95
N ASN A 109 5.73 14.39 17.28
CA ASN A 109 6.83 14.20 18.22
C ASN A 109 8.22 14.32 17.56
N GLY A 110 8.31 14.46 16.24
CA GLY A 110 9.55 14.59 15.48
C GLY A 110 10.40 13.30 15.36
N LYS A 111 9.94 12.16 15.90
CA LYS A 111 10.71 10.91 15.93
C LYS A 111 10.57 10.07 14.64
N ASN A 112 9.49 10.29 13.88
CA ASN A 112 9.20 9.56 12.65
C ASN A 112 9.15 8.03 12.82
N ASP A 113 8.50 7.57 13.88
CA ASP A 113 8.49 6.17 14.28
C ASP A 113 7.53 5.32 13.43
N VAL A 114 6.60 5.93 12.68
CA VAL A 114 5.55 5.21 11.95
C VAL A 114 5.80 5.23 10.44
N ARG A 115 5.75 4.06 9.82
CA ARG A 115 5.65 3.87 8.38
C ARG A 115 4.44 3.00 8.10
N MET A 116 3.58 3.41 7.14
CA MET A 116 2.34 2.68 6.92
C MET A 116 1.81 2.80 5.49
N ILE A 117 1.05 1.79 5.12
CA ILE A 117 0.13 1.82 3.98
C ILE A 117 -1.28 1.75 4.57
N ARG A 118 -2.14 2.69 4.21
CA ARG A 118 -3.55 2.70 4.62
C ARG A 118 -4.45 2.78 3.40
N SER A 119 -5.39 1.83 3.30
CA SER A 119 -6.38 1.83 2.23
C SER A 119 -7.49 2.85 2.50
N ARG A 120 -8.24 3.21 1.47
CA ARG A 120 -9.40 4.12 1.56
C ARG A 120 -10.43 3.67 2.62
N SER A 121 -10.63 2.37 2.79
CA SER A 121 -11.56 1.84 3.79
C SER A 121 -10.98 1.74 5.20
N GLY A 122 -9.67 1.99 5.38
CA GLY A 122 -9.01 1.99 6.67
C GLY A 122 -8.27 0.69 7.03
N HIS A 123 -8.01 -0.23 6.09
CA HIS A 123 -7.07 -1.34 6.32
C HIS A 123 -5.64 -0.83 6.34
N GLU A 124 -4.80 -1.37 7.21
CA GLU A 124 -3.43 -0.89 7.41
C GLU A 124 -2.39 -2.00 7.38
N VAL A 125 -1.23 -1.68 6.81
CA VAL A 125 0.04 -2.36 7.06
C VAL A 125 0.97 -1.33 7.67
N ARG A 126 1.41 -1.55 8.91
CA ARG A 126 2.15 -0.57 9.71
C ARG A 126 3.44 -1.17 10.25
N LEU A 127 4.51 -0.36 10.23
CA LEU A 127 5.72 -0.58 10.98
C LEU A 127 5.83 0.54 12.00
N ASN A 128 6.01 0.18 13.26
CA ASN A 128 6.27 1.09 14.36
C ASN A 128 7.69 0.87 14.85
N ASP A 129 8.52 1.88 14.80
CA ASP A 129 9.93 1.84 15.18
C ASP A 129 10.17 2.56 16.52
N ALA A 130 9.13 2.80 17.33
CA ALA A 130 9.29 3.42 18.63
C ALA A 130 10.12 2.54 19.57
N ASP A 131 11.21 3.09 20.12
CA ASP A 131 12.15 2.38 21.01
C ASP A 131 11.43 1.59 22.11
N GLY A 132 11.66 0.28 22.19
CA GLY A 132 11.07 -0.63 23.16
C GLY A 132 9.57 -0.94 22.92
N ALA A 133 9.02 -0.52 21.78
CA ALA A 133 7.63 -0.79 21.37
C ALA A 133 7.53 -1.08 19.86
N GLU A 134 8.60 -1.62 19.27
CA GLU A 134 8.68 -1.90 17.84
C GLU A 134 7.69 -3.01 17.46
N THR A 135 6.90 -2.74 16.42
CA THR A 135 5.90 -3.67 15.90
C THR A 135 5.81 -3.68 14.38
N ILE A 136 5.42 -4.85 13.83
CA ILE A 136 4.89 -5.00 12.48
C ILE A 136 3.44 -5.42 12.61
N GLU A 137 2.53 -4.67 11.97
CA GLU A 137 1.08 -4.84 12.13
C GLU A 137 0.36 -4.95 10.79
N ILE A 138 -0.58 -5.89 10.69
CA ILE A 138 -1.59 -5.94 9.64
C ILE A 138 -2.94 -5.84 10.34
N ILE A 139 -3.70 -4.78 10.05
CA ILE A 139 -4.92 -4.43 10.77
C ILE A 139 -6.07 -4.23 9.78
N ASP A 140 -7.22 -4.83 10.05
CA ASP A 140 -8.42 -4.57 9.28
C ASP A 140 -9.05 -3.21 9.66
N LYS A 141 -9.96 -2.70 8.83
CA LYS A 141 -10.61 -1.40 9.04
C LYS A 141 -11.35 -1.26 10.40
N THR A 142 -11.70 -2.36 11.04
CA THR A 142 -12.42 -2.35 12.32
C THR A 142 -11.46 -2.28 13.52
N GLY A 143 -10.17 -2.60 13.30
CA GLY A 143 -9.17 -2.77 14.36
C GLY A 143 -9.34 -4.04 15.18
N GLY A 144 -10.41 -4.81 14.95
CA GLY A 144 -10.74 -6.03 15.68
C GLY A 144 -10.02 -7.29 15.15
N ASN A 145 -9.62 -7.27 13.87
CA ASN A 145 -8.87 -8.37 13.27
C ASN A 145 -7.48 -7.89 12.94
N LYS A 146 -6.46 -8.54 13.52
CA LYS A 146 -5.07 -8.10 13.36
C LYS A 146 -4.06 -9.22 13.54
N ILE A 147 -2.92 -9.04 12.88
CA ILE A 147 -1.68 -9.78 13.11
C ILE A 147 -0.66 -8.76 13.61
N VAL A 148 -0.03 -9.05 14.74
CA VAL A 148 1.00 -8.19 15.34
C VAL A 148 2.25 -9.04 15.61
N ILE A 149 3.40 -8.56 15.16
CA ILE A 149 4.71 -9.06 15.53
C ILE A 149 5.33 -7.97 16.40
N ALA A 150 5.57 -8.26 17.69
CA ALA A 150 6.17 -7.32 18.63
C ALA A 150 7.61 -7.77 18.94
N SER A 151 8.57 -6.87 18.65
CA SER A 151 9.99 -7.15 18.89
C SER A 151 10.37 -6.98 20.35
N SER A 152 9.67 -6.11 21.08
CA SER A 152 9.96 -5.77 22.48
C SER A 152 9.84 -6.97 23.43
N ASP A 153 8.91 -7.90 23.17
CA ASP A 153 8.68 -9.11 23.97
C ASP A 153 8.81 -10.41 23.17
N ASN A 154 9.25 -10.32 21.90
CA ASN A 154 9.41 -11.44 20.96
C ASN A 154 8.12 -12.23 20.74
N SER A 155 6.97 -11.57 20.71
CA SER A 155 5.67 -12.21 20.53
C SER A 155 5.08 -12.04 19.12
N ILE A 156 4.24 -13.00 18.74
CA ILE A 156 3.37 -12.91 17.55
C ILE A 156 1.95 -13.19 18.00
N SER A 157 1.02 -12.30 17.71
CA SER A 157 -0.39 -12.46 18.01
C SER A 157 -1.26 -12.41 16.75
N ILE A 158 -2.27 -13.26 16.72
CA ILE A 158 -3.35 -13.23 15.71
C ILE A 158 -4.65 -13.09 16.49
N THR A 159 -5.35 -11.99 16.26
CA THR A 159 -6.63 -11.68 16.92
C THR A 159 -7.71 -11.52 15.87
N CYS A 160 -8.87 -12.13 16.10
CA CYS A 160 -10.07 -11.88 15.31
C CYS A 160 -11.32 -11.88 16.21
N THR A 161 -12.30 -11.05 15.88
CA THR A 161 -13.58 -10.96 16.62
C THR A 161 -14.62 -11.97 16.15
N GLY A 162 -14.36 -12.62 15.01
CA GLY A 162 -15.23 -13.61 14.41
C GLY A 162 -14.59 -14.99 14.40
N LYS A 163 -14.51 -15.60 13.23
CA LYS A 163 -14.00 -16.95 13.05
C LYS A 163 -12.58 -16.93 12.48
N LEU A 164 -11.66 -17.68 13.10
CA LEU A 164 -10.38 -18.05 12.52
C LEU A 164 -10.48 -19.46 11.92
N THR A 165 -10.10 -19.65 10.66
CA THR A 165 -10.03 -20.96 10.00
C THR A 165 -8.61 -21.21 9.54
N ILE A 166 -8.05 -22.37 9.90
CA ILE A 166 -6.77 -22.86 9.37
C ILE A 166 -7.09 -24.12 8.58
N ASP A 167 -6.92 -24.07 7.27
CA ASP A 167 -7.18 -25.18 6.35
C ASP A 167 -5.90 -25.47 5.55
N ALA A 168 -5.34 -26.66 5.73
CA ALA A 168 -4.10 -27.06 5.10
C ALA A 168 -4.03 -28.58 4.97
N ARG A 169 -3.23 -29.07 4.02
CA ARG A 169 -2.90 -30.49 3.91
C ARG A 169 -2.28 -31.05 5.17
N GLU A 170 -1.46 -30.25 5.87
CA GLU A 170 -0.79 -30.62 7.11
C GLU A 170 -0.67 -29.39 8.01
N VAL A 171 -0.95 -29.53 9.30
CA VAL A 171 -0.73 -28.52 10.33
C VAL A 171 0.12 -29.13 11.44
N ALA A 172 1.24 -28.50 11.78
CA ALA A 172 2.10 -28.90 12.88
C ALA A 172 2.22 -27.75 13.90
N ILE A 173 1.82 -27.99 15.14
CA ILE A 173 1.97 -27.04 16.26
C ILE A 173 2.94 -27.63 17.25
N LYS A 174 4.06 -26.93 17.51
CA LYS A 174 5.13 -27.39 18.43
C LYS A 174 5.46 -26.28 19.41
N SER A 175 5.62 -26.63 20.68
CA SER A 175 6.11 -25.74 21.72
C SER A 175 7.19 -26.43 22.53
N GLN A 176 8.18 -25.69 23.02
CA GLN A 176 9.22 -26.22 23.95
C GLN A 176 8.72 -26.29 25.39
N SER A 177 7.70 -25.53 25.75
CA SER A 177 7.17 -25.44 27.12
C SER A 177 5.74 -25.94 27.20
N SER A 178 4.77 -25.17 26.69
CA SER A 178 3.35 -25.49 26.83
C SER A 178 2.54 -25.12 25.58
N ILE A 179 1.47 -25.87 25.37
CA ILE A 179 0.39 -25.49 24.42
C ILE A 179 -0.89 -25.43 25.24
N GLU A 180 -1.59 -24.32 25.15
CA GLU A 180 -2.89 -24.11 25.81
C GLU A 180 -3.98 -23.93 24.75
N ILE A 181 -5.07 -24.68 24.89
CA ILE A 181 -6.24 -24.61 24.02
C ILE A 181 -7.48 -24.47 24.92
N ASN A 182 -8.09 -23.29 24.90
CA ASN A 182 -9.28 -22.97 25.68
C ASN A 182 -10.48 -22.75 24.78
N ALA A 183 -11.60 -23.41 25.09
CA ALA A 183 -12.87 -23.19 24.44
C ALA A 183 -13.94 -22.84 25.49
N GLY A 184 -14.66 -21.72 25.29
CA GLY A 184 -15.69 -21.26 26.25
C GLY A 184 -16.91 -22.19 26.34
N THR A 185 -17.17 -22.98 25.29
CA THR A 185 -18.31 -23.92 25.24
C THR A 185 -17.90 -25.31 24.78
N THR A 186 -17.31 -25.47 23.62
CA THR A 186 -17.06 -26.79 23.05
C THR A 186 -15.68 -26.85 22.41
N LEU A 187 -14.94 -27.91 22.68
CA LEU A 187 -13.71 -28.30 21.98
C LEU A 187 -13.94 -29.64 21.31
N ASP A 188 -14.07 -29.66 19.97
CA ASP A 188 -14.20 -30.88 19.18
C ASP A 188 -12.85 -31.25 18.55
N LEU A 189 -12.31 -32.43 18.92
CA LEU A 189 -11.12 -33.01 18.31
C LEU A 189 -11.54 -34.26 17.55
N LYS A 190 -11.45 -34.26 16.22
CA LYS A 190 -11.87 -35.37 15.35
C LYS A 190 -10.73 -35.79 14.43
N ALA A 191 -10.51 -37.08 14.29
CA ALA A 191 -9.60 -37.68 13.33
C ALA A 191 -10.33 -38.74 12.50
N GLY A 192 -10.09 -38.81 11.18
CA GLY A 192 -10.72 -39.81 10.29
C GLY A 192 -10.24 -41.24 10.58
N ALA A 193 -9.02 -41.39 11.10
CA ALA A 193 -8.45 -42.74 11.41
C ALA A 193 -8.01 -42.86 12.86
N GLN A 194 -7.12 -42.00 13.32
CA GLN A 194 -6.54 -42.16 14.66
C GLN A 194 -6.22 -40.80 15.32
N ALA A 195 -6.64 -40.62 16.57
CA ALA A 195 -6.19 -39.53 17.44
C ALA A 195 -5.31 -40.14 18.57
N ASN A 196 -4.07 -39.69 18.70
CA ASN A 196 -3.14 -40.10 19.74
C ASN A 196 -2.95 -39.01 20.79
N LEU A 197 -3.29 -39.28 22.02
CA LEU A 197 -2.99 -38.43 23.16
C LEU A 197 -1.98 -39.16 24.08
N LYS A 198 -0.79 -38.62 24.28
CA LYS A 198 0.26 -39.20 25.10
C LYS A 198 0.80 -38.20 26.08
N GLY A 199 0.96 -38.57 27.32
CA GLY A 199 1.59 -37.79 28.38
C GLY A 199 1.98 -38.70 29.54
N SER A 200 2.89 -38.26 30.42
CA SER A 200 3.18 -38.96 31.67
C SER A 200 1.96 -39.00 32.59
N LEU A 201 1.12 -38.01 32.52
CA LEU A 201 -0.20 -37.94 33.16
C LEU A 201 -1.21 -37.31 32.16
N VAL A 202 -2.39 -37.94 32.02
CA VAL A 202 -3.50 -37.44 31.26
C VAL A 202 -4.72 -37.37 32.18
N ASN A 203 -5.18 -36.18 32.51
CA ASN A 203 -6.42 -35.95 33.29
C ASN A 203 -7.58 -35.71 32.36
N ILE A 204 -8.66 -36.46 32.51
CA ILE A 204 -9.92 -36.28 31.82
C ILE A 204 -11.02 -36.20 32.88
N ASN A 205 -11.69 -35.04 32.97
CA ASN A 205 -12.76 -34.78 33.94
C ASN A 205 -14.14 -34.92 33.29
#